data_277337a08ede7fd0477c46aed53b441a
#
_entry.id   277337a08ede7fd0477c46aed53b441a
#
_cell.length_a   1.000
_cell.length_b   1.000
_cell.length_c   1.000
_cell.angle_alpha   90.00
_cell.angle_beta   90.00
_cell.angle_gamma   90.00
#
_symmetry.space_group_name_H-M   'P 1'
#
loop_
_entity.id
_entity.type
_entity.pdbx_description
1 polymer ?
#
loop_
_entity_poly.entity_id
_entity_poly.type
_entity_poly.pdbx_seq_one_letter_code
_entity_poly.pdbx_strand_id
1 'polypeptide(L)'
;MIRQEDIYLKNTIVHILDSTVGMPVLSDTELEHGSDFADFIKAHIAKITSGDDLKSCSFSEDSVVRGYLDDLEEHGFVKVSQDISTHLFTIMNQNIDIPPADFIICHFSANENTYLALLKMNYKTSYTHHTDSDAFGNTNDIIKFKAILPNESQKLTEAAVINLTDYQIQLIEKKYDVNGTKTNYFSSLFLGCHGSLSSKSKLSIVTKEIDKVQKKYFDEEEQYAASMNTKNIIYTKLEEEGTLSIPDVLDKVFPEKPEFREEVTEKLEKYNISEAEITPQNTATLKRYEKQCLSTDTGVEIKIPMEQYRSGDSIEFITNEDGSISILIKNIGHITSKTVSYTHLTLPTILLV
;
A
#
# COMPACT_ATOMS: atom_id res chain seq x y z
N MET A 1 4.70 -14.46 -1.43
CA MET A 1 3.66 -14.12 -0.42
C MET A 1 3.83 -15.05 0.77
N ILE A 2 3.93 -14.51 1.98
CA ILE A 2 4.01 -15.28 3.23
C ILE A 2 2.61 -15.27 3.85
N ARG A 3 2.05 -16.45 4.16
CA ARG A 3 0.75 -16.56 4.82
C ARG A 3 0.93 -16.51 6.33
N GLN A 4 -0.09 -16.06 7.05
CA GLN A 4 -0.03 -15.92 8.51
C GLN A 4 0.25 -17.25 9.20
N GLU A 5 -0.33 -18.36 8.72
CA GLU A 5 -0.13 -19.70 9.24
C GLU A 5 1.28 -20.26 9.01
N ASP A 6 2.03 -19.76 8.03
CA ASP A 6 3.38 -20.18 7.70
C ASP A 6 4.45 -19.48 8.55
N ILE A 7 4.07 -18.49 9.37
CA ILE A 7 4.99 -17.67 10.17
C ILE A 7 5.25 -18.29 11.53
N TYR A 8 6.51 -18.54 11.80
CA TYR A 8 7.00 -19.02 13.11
C TYR A 8 7.91 -17.95 13.72
N LEU A 9 7.41 -17.21 14.71
CA LEU A 9 8.16 -16.19 15.42
C LEU A 9 9.25 -16.85 16.27
N LYS A 10 10.47 -16.32 16.21
CA LYS A 10 11.63 -16.79 17.00
C LYS A 10 11.94 -15.79 18.12
N ASN A 11 12.24 -14.56 17.75
CA ASN A 11 12.61 -13.47 18.64
C ASN A 11 11.75 -12.26 18.31
N THR A 12 11.31 -11.52 19.31
CA THR A 12 10.55 -10.28 19.12
C THR A 12 10.99 -9.26 20.16
N ILE A 13 11.19 -8.01 19.74
CA ILE A 13 11.54 -6.90 20.62
C ILE A 13 10.80 -5.64 20.17
N VAL A 14 10.51 -4.74 21.12
CA VAL A 14 9.82 -3.47 20.87
C VAL A 14 10.69 -2.34 21.39
N HIS A 15 10.96 -1.33 20.57
CA HIS A 15 11.62 -0.11 20.95
C HIS A 15 10.67 1.07 20.75
N ILE A 16 10.68 2.05 21.65
CA ILE A 16 9.84 3.26 21.55
C ILE A 16 10.67 4.37 20.91
N LEU A 17 10.27 4.82 19.74
CA LEU A 17 10.93 5.85 18.96
C LEU A 17 10.06 7.12 18.93
N ASP A 18 10.11 7.86 20.04
CA ASP A 18 9.38 9.12 20.18
C ASP A 18 10.35 10.30 20.12
N SER A 19 10.48 10.92 18.95
CA SER A 19 11.34 12.07 18.71
C SER A 19 10.97 13.31 19.56
N THR A 20 9.77 13.36 20.15
CA THR A 20 9.39 14.46 21.06
C THR A 20 10.09 14.37 22.41
N VAL A 21 10.62 13.20 22.78
CA VAL A 21 11.35 12.96 24.04
C VAL A 21 12.86 13.16 23.91
N GLY A 22 13.40 13.19 22.68
CA GLY A 22 14.79 13.49 22.39
C GLY A 22 15.76 12.30 22.47
N MET A 23 15.33 11.14 23.02
CA MET A 23 16.09 9.89 23.03
C MET A 23 15.12 8.70 22.86
N PRO A 24 15.58 7.61 22.22
CA PRO A 24 14.75 6.40 22.09
C PRO A 24 14.69 5.65 23.43
N VAL A 25 13.60 4.95 23.71
CA VAL A 25 13.52 3.98 24.80
C VAL A 25 13.78 2.59 24.21
N LEU A 26 14.98 2.10 24.38
CA LEU A 26 15.39 0.80 23.85
C LEU A 26 15.17 -0.29 24.90
N SER A 27 14.56 -1.41 24.48
CA SER A 27 14.44 -2.60 25.33
C SER A 27 15.76 -3.35 25.40
N ASP A 28 16.10 -3.85 26.57
CA ASP A 28 17.30 -4.68 26.83
C ASP A 28 16.98 -6.19 26.83
N THR A 29 15.71 -6.54 26.70
CA THR A 29 15.22 -7.91 26.68
C THR A 29 14.18 -8.11 25.59
N GLU A 30 14.12 -9.34 25.08
CA GLU A 30 13.07 -9.75 24.16
C GLU A 30 11.70 -9.68 24.83
N LEU A 31 10.68 -9.47 24.01
CA LEU A 31 9.29 -9.44 24.47
C LEU A 31 8.76 -10.87 24.60
N GLU A 32 8.41 -11.28 25.81
CA GLU A 32 7.55 -12.44 26.00
C GLU A 32 6.12 -12.09 25.60
N HIS A 33 5.56 -12.80 24.64
CA HIS A 33 4.24 -12.52 24.12
C HIS A 33 3.31 -13.72 24.21
N GLY A 34 2.05 -13.47 24.52
CA GLY A 34 0.97 -14.47 24.38
C GLY A 34 0.54 -14.64 22.91
N SER A 35 -0.38 -15.58 22.70
CA SER A 35 -0.93 -15.91 21.37
C SER A 35 -1.47 -14.70 20.63
N ASP A 36 -2.21 -13.82 21.33
CA ASP A 36 -2.89 -12.66 20.72
C ASP A 36 -1.90 -11.67 20.10
N PHE A 37 -0.79 -11.39 20.82
CA PHE A 37 0.24 -10.51 20.27
C PHE A 37 1.06 -11.18 19.16
N ALA A 38 1.28 -12.49 19.25
CA ALA A 38 1.87 -13.24 18.16
C ALA A 38 1.03 -13.17 16.88
N ASP A 39 -0.29 -13.35 17.00
CA ASP A 39 -1.22 -13.28 15.88
C ASP A 39 -1.29 -11.85 15.30
N PHE A 40 -1.24 -10.82 16.14
CA PHE A 40 -1.12 -9.43 15.73
C PHE A 40 0.11 -9.19 14.84
N ILE A 41 1.30 -9.65 15.26
CA ILE A 41 2.54 -9.49 14.47
C ILE A 41 2.45 -10.27 13.16
N LYS A 42 2.03 -11.53 13.21
CA LYS A 42 1.88 -12.39 12.03
C LYS A 42 0.91 -11.79 11.00
N ALA A 43 -0.21 -11.22 11.46
CA ALA A 43 -1.19 -10.56 10.60
C ALA A 43 -0.58 -9.35 9.86
N HIS A 44 0.23 -8.53 10.54
CA HIS A 44 0.93 -7.41 9.90
C HIS A 44 1.96 -7.90 8.88
N ILE A 45 2.79 -8.88 9.21
CA ILE A 45 3.79 -9.46 8.28
C ILE A 45 3.11 -10.02 7.02
N ALA A 46 2.07 -10.84 7.18
CA ALA A 46 1.32 -11.41 6.06
C ALA A 46 0.70 -10.32 5.18
N LYS A 47 0.12 -9.27 5.78
CA LYS A 47 -0.46 -8.14 5.06
C LYS A 47 0.58 -7.32 4.29
N ILE A 48 1.78 -7.14 4.84
CA ILE A 48 2.88 -6.46 4.15
C ILE A 48 3.29 -7.25 2.92
N THR A 49 3.58 -8.54 3.08
CA THR A 49 4.11 -9.40 2.00
C THR A 49 3.09 -9.74 0.91
N SER A 50 1.80 -9.47 1.13
CA SER A 50 0.72 -9.66 0.15
C SER A 50 0.21 -8.37 -0.52
N GLY A 51 0.79 -7.22 -0.19
CA GLY A 51 0.32 -5.92 -0.68
C GLY A 51 0.86 -5.56 -2.06
N ASP A 52 0.03 -5.01 -2.95
CA ASP A 52 0.45 -4.54 -4.29
C ASP A 52 1.27 -3.24 -4.27
N ASP A 53 1.37 -2.57 -3.14
CA ASP A 53 2.28 -1.45 -2.91
C ASP A 53 3.64 -1.88 -2.33
N LEU A 54 3.85 -3.16 -2.17
CA LEU A 54 5.13 -3.76 -1.84
C LEU A 54 6.17 -3.45 -2.92
N LYS A 55 7.33 -2.98 -2.48
CA LYS A 55 8.52 -2.80 -3.31
C LYS A 55 9.50 -3.94 -3.02
N SER A 56 10.19 -4.40 -4.04
CA SER A 56 11.35 -5.28 -3.88
C SER A 56 12.62 -4.44 -3.96
N CYS A 57 13.46 -4.54 -2.96
CA CYS A 57 14.68 -3.73 -2.82
C CYS A 57 15.88 -4.61 -2.51
N SER A 58 17.07 -4.11 -2.83
CA SER A 58 18.36 -4.69 -2.43
C SER A 58 19.17 -3.62 -1.71
N PHE A 59 19.94 -4.02 -0.70
CA PHE A 59 20.82 -3.11 0.00
C PHE A 59 21.88 -2.53 -0.94
N SER A 60 22.23 -1.25 -0.72
CA SER A 60 23.44 -0.66 -1.30
C SER A 60 24.67 -1.18 -0.57
N GLU A 61 25.85 -1.09 -1.20
CA GLU A 61 27.11 -1.52 -0.62
C GLU A 61 27.46 -0.78 0.68
N ASP A 62 27.01 0.46 0.80
CA ASP A 62 27.23 1.36 1.95
C ASP A 62 26.09 1.34 2.98
N SER A 63 25.18 0.39 2.90
CA SER A 63 24.06 0.28 3.84
C SER A 63 24.51 0.00 5.26
N VAL A 64 24.18 0.94 6.17
CA VAL A 64 24.45 0.79 7.61
C VAL A 64 23.64 -0.37 8.21
N VAL A 65 22.39 -0.51 7.84
CA VAL A 65 21.52 -1.59 8.33
C VAL A 65 22.04 -2.94 7.87
N ARG A 66 22.55 -3.05 6.65
CA ARG A 66 23.17 -4.28 6.17
C ARG A 66 24.37 -4.67 7.03
N GLY A 67 25.23 -3.71 7.40
CA GLY A 67 26.34 -3.96 8.30
C GLY A 67 25.92 -4.51 9.66
N TYR A 68 24.84 -3.97 10.24
CA TYR A 68 24.30 -4.52 11.49
C TYR A 68 23.76 -5.96 11.35
N LEU A 69 23.21 -6.29 10.19
CA LEU A 69 22.71 -7.65 9.94
C LEU A 69 23.84 -8.66 9.74
N ASP A 70 24.98 -8.25 9.22
CA ASP A 70 26.17 -9.11 9.11
C ASP A 70 26.73 -9.47 10.50
N ASP A 71 26.54 -8.57 11.48
CA ASP A 71 26.96 -8.78 12.87
C ASP A 71 25.92 -9.53 13.74
N LEU A 72 24.81 -9.97 13.16
CA LEU A 72 23.68 -10.56 13.91
C LEU A 72 24.07 -11.82 14.70
N GLU A 73 24.91 -12.68 14.14
CA GLU A 73 25.37 -13.90 14.81
C GLU A 73 26.38 -13.61 15.94
N GLU A 74 27.21 -12.58 15.77
CA GLU A 74 28.25 -12.22 16.74
C GLU A 74 27.68 -11.41 17.92
N HIS A 75 26.88 -10.38 17.63
CA HIS A 75 26.38 -9.44 18.63
C HIS A 75 25.02 -9.84 19.22
N GLY A 76 24.30 -10.73 18.56
CA GLY A 76 22.98 -11.22 18.98
C GLY A 76 21.82 -10.27 18.66
N PHE A 77 20.62 -10.83 18.69
CA PHE A 77 19.38 -10.17 18.23
C PHE A 77 19.06 -8.87 18.97
N VAL A 78 19.19 -8.84 20.29
CA VAL A 78 18.87 -7.63 21.11
C VAL A 78 19.78 -6.48 20.74
N LYS A 79 21.09 -6.69 20.70
CA LYS A 79 22.05 -5.64 20.38
C LYS A 79 21.87 -5.09 18.96
N VAL A 80 21.74 -5.97 17.98
CA VAL A 80 21.50 -5.56 16.58
C VAL A 80 20.18 -4.78 16.44
N SER A 81 19.12 -5.22 17.13
CA SER A 81 17.85 -4.48 17.14
C SER A 81 17.95 -3.09 17.73
N GLN A 82 18.75 -2.89 18.79
CA GLN A 82 19.04 -1.59 19.39
C GLN A 82 19.80 -0.68 18.41
N ASP A 83 20.81 -1.20 17.72
CA ASP A 83 21.60 -0.44 16.74
C ASP A 83 20.76 0.00 15.54
N ILE A 84 19.95 -0.91 14.98
CA ILE A 84 18.97 -0.59 13.91
C ILE A 84 18.00 0.49 14.38
N SER A 85 17.46 0.37 15.60
CA SER A 85 16.49 1.32 16.15
C SER A 85 17.10 2.69 16.44
N THR A 86 18.32 2.73 16.92
CA THR A 86 19.08 3.96 17.15
C THR A 86 19.36 4.70 15.84
N HIS A 87 19.70 3.95 14.78
CA HIS A 87 19.92 4.52 13.46
C HIS A 87 18.62 5.14 12.91
N LEU A 88 17.49 4.43 12.99
CA LEU A 88 16.18 4.95 12.59
C LEU A 88 15.79 6.20 13.40
N PHE A 89 15.97 6.14 14.73
CA PHE A 89 15.65 7.26 15.61
C PHE A 89 16.47 8.51 15.28
N THR A 90 17.75 8.36 14.93
CA THR A 90 18.60 9.49 14.53
C THR A 90 18.02 10.22 13.32
N ILE A 91 17.53 9.48 12.33
CA ILE A 91 16.88 10.05 11.14
C ILE A 91 15.54 10.72 11.53
N MET A 92 14.73 10.09 12.37
CA MET A 92 13.47 10.65 12.84
C MET A 92 13.67 11.95 13.63
N ASN A 93 14.66 12.00 14.48
CA ASN A 93 14.96 13.17 15.32
C ASN A 93 15.43 14.39 14.50
N GLN A 94 16.03 14.15 13.35
CA GLN A 94 16.45 15.20 12.41
C GLN A 94 15.30 15.69 11.51
N ASN A 95 14.16 14.96 11.44
CA ASN A 95 13.08 15.19 10.51
C ASN A 95 11.71 15.11 11.21
N ILE A 96 11.24 16.24 11.69
CA ILE A 96 10.05 16.37 12.57
C ILE A 96 8.75 15.86 11.95
N ASP A 97 8.65 15.79 10.61
CA ASP A 97 7.47 15.29 9.91
C ASP A 97 7.35 13.76 9.98
N ILE A 98 8.42 13.06 10.37
CA ILE A 98 8.38 11.61 10.57
C ILE A 98 7.72 11.34 11.93
N PRO A 99 6.54 10.66 11.95
CA PRO A 99 5.79 10.49 13.18
C PRO A 99 6.48 9.55 14.17
N PRO A 100 6.29 9.77 15.48
CA PRO A 100 6.73 8.84 16.52
C PRO A 100 6.02 7.50 16.39
N ALA A 101 6.68 6.43 16.83
CA ALA A 101 6.21 5.06 16.67
C ALA A 101 6.78 4.12 17.71
N ASP A 102 6.10 3.00 17.97
CA ASP A 102 6.77 1.80 18.44
C ASP A 102 7.40 1.08 17.25
N PHE A 103 8.63 0.64 17.42
CA PHE A 103 9.36 -0.07 16.40
C PHE A 103 9.54 -1.54 16.84
N ILE A 104 8.76 -2.41 16.20
CA ILE A 104 8.77 -3.84 16.49
C ILE A 104 9.73 -4.51 15.52
N ILE A 105 10.73 -5.20 16.05
CA ILE A 105 11.66 -6.01 15.28
C ILE A 105 11.39 -7.48 15.61
N CYS A 106 11.18 -8.28 14.57
CA CYS A 106 10.82 -9.67 14.73
C CYS A 106 11.67 -10.57 13.81
N HIS A 107 12.37 -11.52 14.42
CA HIS A 107 13.06 -12.59 13.72
C HIS A 107 12.10 -13.77 13.61
N PHE A 108 11.85 -14.28 12.40
CA PHE A 108 10.92 -15.36 12.15
C PHE A 108 11.35 -16.26 11.01
N SER A 109 10.75 -17.44 10.92
CA SER A 109 10.91 -18.34 9.77
C SER A 109 9.58 -18.54 9.05
N ALA A 110 9.65 -18.67 7.72
CA ALA A 110 8.53 -19.01 6.86
C ALA A 110 9.05 -19.64 5.56
N ASN A 111 8.34 -20.65 5.02
CA ASN A 111 8.69 -21.26 3.73
C ASN A 111 10.19 -21.62 3.63
N GLU A 112 10.74 -22.28 4.66
CA GLU A 112 12.14 -22.72 4.76
C GLU A 112 13.20 -21.59 4.80
N ASN A 113 12.80 -20.34 4.79
CA ASN A 113 13.67 -19.18 4.90
C ASN A 113 13.54 -18.51 6.27
N THR A 114 14.56 -17.74 6.61
CA THR A 114 14.60 -16.92 7.82
C THR A 114 14.57 -15.45 7.46
N TYR A 115 13.77 -14.69 8.21
CA TYR A 115 13.49 -13.29 7.92
C TYR A 115 13.62 -12.41 9.15
N LEU A 116 13.92 -11.14 8.93
CA LEU A 116 13.77 -10.07 9.91
C LEU A 116 12.67 -9.11 9.44
N ALA A 117 11.62 -8.94 10.26
CA ALA A 117 10.61 -7.93 10.04
C ALA A 117 10.93 -6.68 10.86
N LEU A 118 10.86 -5.51 10.22
CA LEU A 118 11.01 -4.18 10.78
C LEU A 118 9.67 -3.47 10.64
N LEU A 119 8.90 -3.37 11.74
CA LEU A 119 7.53 -2.88 11.72
C LEU A 119 7.45 -1.54 12.47
N LYS A 120 7.33 -0.43 11.75
CA LYS A 120 7.15 0.89 12.34
C LYS A 120 5.67 1.16 12.60
N MET A 121 5.25 1.06 13.84
CA MET A 121 3.88 1.25 14.31
C MET A 121 3.63 2.72 14.67
N ASN A 122 3.34 3.54 13.65
CA ASN A 122 3.06 4.97 13.86
C ASN A 122 1.86 5.18 14.78
N TYR A 123 2.01 6.05 15.76
CA TYR A 123 0.98 6.33 16.75
C TYR A 123 -0.26 6.95 16.14
N LYS A 124 -1.41 6.54 16.68
CA LYS A 124 -2.71 7.15 16.45
C LYS A 124 -3.23 7.74 17.72
N THR A 125 -4.00 8.81 17.58
CA THR A 125 -4.71 9.41 18.69
C THR A 125 -6.12 8.84 18.75
N SER A 126 -6.54 8.40 19.94
CA SER A 126 -7.92 8.00 20.24
C SER A 126 -8.33 8.46 21.62
N TYR A 127 -9.62 8.36 21.92
CA TYR A 127 -10.15 8.64 23.23
C TYR A 127 -10.49 7.33 23.94
N THR A 128 -10.21 7.28 25.24
CA THR A 128 -10.60 6.17 26.11
C THR A 128 -11.18 6.72 27.40
N HIS A 129 -11.98 5.93 28.09
CA HIS A 129 -12.43 6.29 29.43
C HIS A 129 -11.32 6.04 30.44
N HIS A 130 -11.33 6.83 31.49
CA HIS A 130 -10.55 6.65 32.68
C HIS A 130 -11.50 6.73 33.90
N THR A 131 -11.35 5.81 34.81
CA THR A 131 -12.19 5.79 36.05
C THR A 131 -11.30 5.93 37.24
N ASP A 132 -11.50 6.98 38.01
CA ASP A 132 -10.92 7.16 39.33
C ASP A 132 -11.94 6.71 40.38
N SER A 133 -11.50 5.95 41.37
CA SER A 133 -12.32 5.48 42.48
C SER A 133 -11.73 5.97 43.82
N ASP A 134 -12.50 6.73 44.56
CA ASP A 134 -12.11 7.20 45.87
C ASP A 134 -13.16 6.86 46.92
N ALA A 135 -12.99 7.35 48.15
CA ALA A 135 -13.91 7.12 49.25
C ALA A 135 -15.32 7.73 49.02
N PHE A 136 -15.49 8.60 48.03
CA PHE A 136 -16.74 9.31 47.73
C PHE A 136 -17.46 8.72 46.50
N GLY A 137 -16.82 7.78 45.79
CA GLY A 137 -17.40 7.11 44.63
C GLY A 137 -16.50 7.03 43.43
N ASN A 138 -17.09 6.71 42.26
CA ASN A 138 -16.40 6.61 40.99
C ASN A 138 -16.59 7.88 40.18
N THR A 139 -15.49 8.42 39.61
CA THR A 139 -15.51 9.51 38.65
C THR A 139 -15.01 8.98 37.32
N ASN A 140 -15.82 9.11 36.26
CA ASN A 140 -15.44 8.72 34.90
C ASN A 140 -15.06 9.95 34.08
N ASP A 141 -13.95 9.88 33.38
CA ASP A 141 -13.46 10.91 32.47
C ASP A 141 -13.14 10.31 31.11
N ILE A 142 -13.06 11.17 30.10
CA ILE A 142 -12.62 10.81 28.75
C ILE A 142 -11.25 11.43 28.49
N ILE A 143 -10.24 10.58 28.46
CA ILE A 143 -8.87 11.00 28.22
C ILE A 143 -8.44 10.73 26.78
N LYS A 144 -7.59 11.62 26.27
CA LYS A 144 -6.99 11.49 24.93
C LYS A 144 -5.70 10.68 25.02
N PHE A 145 -5.73 9.50 24.40
CA PHE A 145 -4.56 8.64 24.31
C PHE A 145 -3.84 8.89 22.97
N LYS A 146 -2.54 9.18 23.00
CA LYS A 146 -1.77 9.60 21.82
C LYS A 146 -0.90 8.50 21.24
N ALA A 147 -0.72 7.36 21.92
CA ALA A 147 0.18 6.28 21.54
C ALA A 147 -0.59 4.97 21.35
N ILE A 148 -1.62 4.99 20.49
CA ILE A 148 -2.36 3.78 20.12
C ILE A 148 -1.75 3.19 18.86
N LEU A 149 -1.41 1.90 18.90
CA LEU A 149 -0.87 1.16 17.77
C LEU A 149 -1.94 0.90 16.70
N PRO A 150 -1.54 0.75 15.43
CA PRO A 150 -2.44 0.26 14.37
C PRO A 150 -2.92 -1.16 14.72
N ASN A 151 -4.21 -1.43 14.57
CA ASN A 151 -4.73 -2.80 14.72
C ASN A 151 -4.43 -3.66 13.47
N GLU A 152 -4.70 -4.97 13.55
CA GLU A 152 -4.39 -5.96 12.49
C GLU A 152 -5.06 -5.64 11.16
N SER A 153 -6.24 -4.99 11.17
CA SER A 153 -6.95 -4.61 9.94
C SER A 153 -6.31 -3.41 9.24
N GLN A 154 -5.53 -2.63 9.95
CA GLN A 154 -4.91 -1.41 9.44
C GLN A 154 -3.58 -1.74 8.75
N LYS A 155 -3.30 -1.00 7.68
CA LYS A 155 -2.04 -1.12 6.96
C LYS A 155 -1.00 -0.22 7.59
N LEU A 156 0.21 -0.77 7.79
CA LEU A 156 1.36 0.04 8.16
C LEU A 156 1.77 0.94 6.99
N THR A 157 2.37 2.06 7.31
CA THR A 157 2.88 3.02 6.30
C THR A 157 4.37 2.86 6.06
N GLU A 158 5.10 2.29 7.02
CA GLU A 158 6.52 1.94 6.91
C GLU A 158 6.76 0.58 7.56
N ALA A 159 7.26 -0.35 6.77
CA ALA A 159 7.73 -1.65 7.24
C ALA A 159 8.62 -2.31 6.20
N ALA A 160 9.51 -3.18 6.65
CA ALA A 160 10.33 -4.02 5.80
C ALA A 160 10.35 -5.46 6.30
N VAL A 161 10.40 -6.41 5.36
CA VAL A 161 10.66 -7.83 5.62
C VAL A 161 11.91 -8.19 4.83
N ILE A 162 12.97 -8.54 5.53
CA ILE A 162 14.30 -8.82 4.98
C ILE A 162 14.53 -10.32 5.06
N ASN A 163 14.79 -10.97 3.94
CA ASN A 163 15.22 -12.35 3.90
C ASN A 163 16.71 -12.41 4.34
N LEU A 164 17.01 -13.14 5.41
CA LEU A 164 18.37 -13.21 5.95
C LEU A 164 19.29 -14.16 5.18
N THR A 165 18.76 -14.87 4.17
CA THR A 165 19.57 -15.77 3.32
C THR A 165 20.18 -15.05 2.13
N ASP A 166 19.37 -14.20 1.43
CA ASP A 166 19.78 -13.51 0.21
C ASP A 166 19.72 -11.97 0.32
N TYR A 167 19.29 -11.48 1.48
CA TYR A 167 19.14 -10.06 1.82
C TYR A 167 18.19 -9.27 0.92
N GLN A 168 17.28 -9.96 0.23
CA GLN A 168 16.20 -9.31 -0.48
C GLN A 168 15.22 -8.68 0.51
N ILE A 169 14.82 -7.45 0.20
CA ILE A 169 13.95 -6.63 1.04
C ILE A 169 12.59 -6.50 0.39
N GLN A 170 11.54 -6.82 1.12
CA GLN A 170 10.17 -6.49 0.80
C GLN A 170 9.77 -5.28 1.65
N LEU A 171 9.42 -4.16 1.02
CA LEU A 171 9.29 -2.85 1.66
C LEU A 171 7.97 -2.18 1.32
N ILE A 172 7.31 -1.63 2.33
CA ILE A 172 6.27 -0.61 2.18
C ILE A 172 6.75 0.68 2.83
N GLU A 173 6.49 1.82 2.19
CA GLU A 173 6.90 3.11 2.70
C GLU A 173 6.02 4.26 2.21
N LYS A 174 6.03 5.35 2.96
CA LYS A 174 5.40 6.61 2.64
C LYS A 174 6.46 7.71 2.52
N LYS A 175 6.19 8.70 1.67
CA LYS A 175 7.05 9.88 1.57
C LYS A 175 6.74 10.88 2.68
N TYR A 176 7.80 11.37 3.31
CA TYR A 176 7.75 12.48 4.27
C TYR A 176 8.60 13.65 3.78
N ASP A 177 8.37 14.82 4.34
CA ASP A 177 9.23 15.95 4.09
C ASP A 177 10.57 15.75 4.84
N VAL A 178 11.66 15.76 4.10
CA VAL A 178 13.01 15.65 4.62
C VAL A 178 13.81 16.81 4.03
N ASN A 179 14.14 17.78 4.85
CA ASN A 179 14.84 18.98 4.42
C ASN A 179 14.17 19.73 3.25
N GLY A 180 12.83 19.85 3.28
CA GLY A 180 12.03 20.53 2.25
C GLY A 180 11.75 19.70 1.00
N THR A 181 12.10 18.40 0.99
CA THR A 181 11.89 17.53 -0.16
C THR A 181 11.11 16.26 0.24
N LYS A 182 10.07 15.91 -0.53
CA LYS A 182 9.30 14.67 -0.34
C LYS A 182 10.16 13.45 -0.64
N THR A 183 10.65 12.77 0.39
CA THR A 183 11.62 11.68 0.31
C THR A 183 11.05 10.37 0.85
N ASN A 184 11.42 9.27 0.23
CA ASN A 184 11.23 7.91 0.74
C ASN A 184 12.36 7.60 1.74
N TYR A 185 12.34 8.23 2.91
CA TYR A 185 13.43 8.16 3.88
C TYR A 185 13.70 6.74 4.38
N PHE A 186 12.65 5.91 4.45
CA PHE A 186 12.76 4.56 5.01
C PHE A 186 13.62 3.64 4.13
N SER A 187 13.48 3.72 2.79
CA SER A 187 14.39 3.03 1.87
C SER A 187 15.73 3.74 1.71
N SER A 188 15.73 5.07 1.47
CA SER A 188 16.93 5.76 1.01
C SER A 188 17.88 6.15 2.14
N LEU A 189 17.37 6.57 3.32
CA LEU A 189 18.19 7.03 4.43
C LEU A 189 18.36 5.97 5.51
N PHE A 190 17.28 5.23 5.83
CA PHE A 190 17.32 4.26 6.91
C PHE A 190 17.88 2.92 6.42
N LEU A 191 17.23 2.27 5.46
CA LEU A 191 17.70 0.95 4.98
C LEU A 191 18.93 1.04 4.06
N GLY A 192 19.18 2.21 3.44
CA GLY A 192 20.23 2.32 2.43
C GLY A 192 20.00 1.30 1.31
N CYS A 193 18.81 1.32 0.68
CA CYS A 193 18.47 0.33 -0.33
C CYS A 193 17.89 0.98 -1.59
N HIS A 194 18.08 0.29 -2.72
CA HIS A 194 17.51 0.65 -4.01
C HIS A 194 16.49 -0.40 -4.43
N GLY A 195 15.35 0.05 -4.97
CA GLY A 195 14.26 -0.86 -5.25
C GLY A 195 13.50 -0.57 -6.52
N SER A 196 12.81 -1.60 -7.01
CA SER A 196 11.83 -1.48 -8.08
C SER A 196 10.55 -0.83 -7.56
N LEU A 197 9.85 -0.13 -8.44
CA LEU A 197 8.51 0.37 -8.14
C LEU A 197 7.55 -0.80 -7.87
N SER A 198 6.63 -0.62 -6.93
CA SER A 198 5.59 -1.61 -6.67
C SER A 198 4.66 -1.79 -7.87
N SER A 199 4.02 -2.97 -7.99
CA SER A 199 3.04 -3.26 -9.06
C SER A 199 1.96 -2.20 -9.13
N LYS A 200 1.45 -1.73 -7.99
CA LYS A 200 0.48 -0.64 -7.91
C LYS A 200 1.03 0.69 -8.46
N SER A 201 2.28 1.02 -8.15
CA SER A 201 2.92 2.25 -8.65
C SER A 201 3.17 2.17 -10.14
N LYS A 202 3.69 1.04 -10.63
CA LYS A 202 3.89 0.79 -12.07
C LYS A 202 2.59 0.95 -12.84
N LEU A 203 1.52 0.27 -12.43
CA LEU A 203 0.19 0.39 -13.07
C LEU A 203 -0.33 1.84 -13.06
N SER A 204 -0.18 2.55 -11.95
CA SER A 204 -0.61 3.94 -11.85
C SER A 204 0.17 4.86 -12.79
N ILE A 205 1.48 4.67 -12.93
CA ILE A 205 2.32 5.46 -13.82
C ILE A 205 1.94 5.15 -15.28
N VAL A 206 1.86 3.88 -15.65
CA VAL A 206 1.50 3.47 -17.02
C VAL A 206 0.15 4.04 -17.44
N THR A 207 -0.88 3.82 -16.59
CA THR A 207 -2.23 4.34 -16.89
C THR A 207 -2.24 5.87 -17.03
N LYS A 208 -1.51 6.58 -16.16
CA LYS A 208 -1.42 8.04 -16.19
C LYS A 208 -0.70 8.56 -17.45
N GLU A 209 0.38 7.92 -17.89
CA GLU A 209 1.11 8.37 -19.08
C GLU A 209 0.33 8.05 -20.36
N ILE A 210 -0.39 6.92 -20.41
CA ILE A 210 -1.35 6.62 -21.50
C ILE A 210 -2.45 7.69 -21.54
N ASP A 211 -3.09 7.98 -20.41
CA ASP A 211 -4.16 8.99 -20.32
C ASP A 211 -3.70 10.38 -20.78
N LYS A 212 -2.45 10.78 -20.44
CA LYS A 212 -1.89 12.05 -20.93
C LYS A 212 -1.74 12.09 -22.44
N VAL A 213 -1.31 11.00 -23.08
CA VAL A 213 -1.18 10.93 -24.55
C VAL A 213 -2.56 10.94 -25.19
N GLN A 214 -3.51 10.18 -24.63
CA GLN A 214 -4.89 10.20 -25.11
C GLN A 214 -5.52 11.61 -25.01
N LYS A 215 -5.36 12.31 -23.91
CA LYS A 215 -5.85 13.68 -23.73
C LYS A 215 -5.18 14.70 -24.64
N LYS A 216 -3.95 14.45 -25.06
CA LYS A 216 -3.20 15.35 -25.94
C LYS A 216 -3.65 15.25 -27.41
N TYR A 217 -4.03 14.04 -27.86
CA TYR A 217 -4.23 13.77 -29.27
C TYR A 217 -5.66 13.40 -29.66
N PHE A 218 -6.50 13.01 -28.72
CA PHE A 218 -7.87 12.62 -28.95
C PHE A 218 -8.81 13.78 -28.58
N ASP A 219 -9.91 13.92 -29.29
CA ASP A 219 -10.98 14.81 -28.87
C ASP A 219 -11.73 14.27 -27.61
N GLU A 220 -12.59 15.06 -27.04
CA GLU A 220 -13.29 14.72 -25.79
C GLU A 220 -14.10 13.41 -25.92
N GLU A 221 -14.66 13.14 -27.10
CA GLU A 221 -15.45 11.95 -27.39
C GLU A 221 -14.59 10.71 -27.41
N GLU A 222 -13.50 10.77 -28.17
CA GLU A 222 -12.54 9.70 -28.31
C GLU A 222 -11.85 9.38 -26.97
N GLN A 223 -11.61 10.37 -26.10
CA GLN A 223 -10.94 10.18 -24.83
C GLN A 223 -11.69 9.22 -23.90
N TYR A 224 -13.04 9.29 -23.84
CA TYR A 224 -13.84 8.37 -23.02
C TYR A 224 -13.72 6.94 -23.52
N ALA A 225 -13.89 6.72 -24.82
CA ALA A 225 -13.78 5.40 -25.43
C ALA A 225 -12.35 4.84 -25.28
N ALA A 226 -11.33 5.67 -25.47
CA ALA A 226 -9.94 5.28 -25.32
C ALA A 226 -9.57 4.92 -23.88
N SER A 227 -10.05 5.72 -22.90
CA SER A 227 -9.84 5.44 -21.48
C SER A 227 -10.51 4.15 -21.05
N MET A 228 -11.74 3.90 -21.48
CA MET A 228 -12.47 2.66 -21.23
C MET A 228 -11.77 1.46 -21.85
N ASN A 229 -11.31 1.59 -23.11
CA ASN A 229 -10.56 0.56 -23.80
C ASN A 229 -9.24 0.22 -23.09
N THR A 230 -8.47 1.24 -22.67
CA THR A 230 -7.25 1.06 -21.89
C THR A 230 -7.52 0.25 -20.62
N LYS A 231 -8.56 0.60 -19.90
CA LYS A 231 -8.92 -0.09 -18.67
C LYS A 231 -9.38 -1.53 -18.92
N ASN A 232 -10.14 -1.75 -20.00
CA ASN A 232 -10.56 -3.10 -20.42
C ASN A 232 -9.36 -3.97 -20.80
N ILE A 233 -8.39 -3.44 -21.53
CA ILE A 233 -7.16 -4.17 -21.90
C ILE A 233 -6.40 -4.59 -20.65
N ILE A 234 -6.20 -3.67 -19.69
CA ILE A 234 -5.52 -3.95 -18.42
C ILE A 234 -6.29 -5.02 -17.63
N TYR A 235 -7.62 -4.87 -17.51
CA TYR A 235 -8.46 -5.83 -16.79
C TYR A 235 -8.37 -7.22 -17.41
N THR A 236 -8.56 -7.33 -18.71
CA THR A 236 -8.53 -8.60 -19.44
C THR A 236 -7.18 -9.31 -19.29
N LYS A 237 -6.07 -8.58 -19.45
CA LYS A 237 -4.74 -9.14 -19.27
C LYS A 237 -4.51 -9.67 -17.85
N LEU A 238 -4.86 -8.89 -16.83
CA LEU A 238 -4.73 -9.31 -15.44
C LEU A 238 -5.66 -10.46 -15.05
N GLU A 239 -6.87 -10.53 -15.64
CA GLU A 239 -7.83 -11.60 -15.40
C GLU A 239 -7.39 -12.92 -16.05
N GLU A 240 -6.93 -12.88 -17.31
CA GLU A 240 -6.59 -14.06 -18.10
C GLU A 240 -5.17 -14.59 -17.80
N GLU A 241 -4.19 -13.70 -17.65
CA GLU A 241 -2.78 -14.05 -17.56
C GLU A 241 -2.21 -13.87 -16.14
N GLY A 242 -2.89 -13.11 -15.26
CA GLY A 242 -2.39 -12.77 -13.92
C GLY A 242 -1.20 -11.79 -13.93
N THR A 243 -0.64 -11.52 -15.10
CA THR A 243 0.50 -10.62 -15.32
C THR A 243 0.24 -9.72 -16.51
N LEU A 244 0.95 -8.60 -16.58
CA LEU A 244 0.77 -7.59 -17.59
C LEU A 244 2.14 -7.11 -18.10
N SER A 245 2.42 -7.33 -19.36
CA SER A 245 3.57 -6.73 -20.07
C SER A 245 3.22 -5.32 -20.52
N ILE A 246 4.05 -4.33 -20.18
CA ILE A 246 3.82 -2.93 -20.58
C ILE A 246 3.86 -2.76 -22.10
N PRO A 247 4.84 -3.30 -22.84
CA PRO A 247 4.82 -3.23 -24.30
C PRO A 247 3.55 -3.79 -24.92
N ASP A 248 3.08 -4.95 -24.46
CA ASP A 248 1.82 -5.57 -24.93
C ASP A 248 0.60 -4.69 -24.71
N VAL A 249 0.55 -4.00 -23.57
CA VAL A 249 -0.55 -3.05 -23.29
C VAL A 249 -0.50 -1.88 -24.26
N LEU A 250 0.69 -1.30 -24.48
CA LEU A 250 0.85 -0.17 -25.40
C LEU A 250 0.49 -0.56 -26.83
N ASP A 251 0.87 -1.77 -27.27
CA ASP A 251 0.52 -2.28 -28.60
C ASP A 251 -0.99 -2.43 -28.79
N LYS A 252 -1.70 -2.89 -27.74
CA LYS A 252 -3.16 -3.05 -27.78
C LYS A 252 -3.91 -1.73 -27.62
N VAL A 253 -3.38 -0.78 -26.86
CA VAL A 253 -3.99 0.55 -26.67
C VAL A 253 -3.82 1.43 -27.90
N PHE A 254 -2.67 1.34 -28.57
CA PHE A 254 -2.32 2.15 -29.73
C PHE A 254 -1.90 1.29 -30.94
N PRO A 255 -2.78 0.42 -31.49
CA PRO A 255 -2.38 -0.60 -32.47
C PRO A 255 -1.79 -0.01 -33.77
N GLU A 256 -2.33 1.10 -34.26
CA GLU A 256 -1.94 1.74 -35.53
C GLU A 256 -1.22 3.08 -35.35
N LYS A 257 -0.78 3.39 -34.12
CA LYS A 257 -0.19 4.69 -33.75
C LYS A 257 1.17 4.49 -33.06
N PRO A 258 2.24 4.09 -33.80
CA PRO A 258 3.54 3.83 -33.19
C PRO A 258 4.13 5.07 -32.50
N GLU A 259 3.86 6.27 -33.02
CA GLU A 259 4.32 7.53 -32.42
C GLU A 259 3.77 7.77 -31.01
N PHE A 260 2.54 7.31 -30.73
CA PHE A 260 1.97 7.42 -29.38
C PHE A 260 2.59 6.42 -28.42
N ARG A 261 2.90 5.20 -28.92
CA ARG A 261 3.62 4.19 -28.14
C ARG A 261 5.01 4.68 -27.76
N GLU A 262 5.74 5.24 -28.72
CA GLU A 262 7.08 5.81 -28.49
C GLU A 262 7.01 6.93 -27.43
N GLU A 263 6.05 7.88 -27.55
CA GLU A 263 5.91 8.96 -26.58
C GLU A 263 5.61 8.45 -25.15
N VAL A 264 4.79 7.40 -24.99
CA VAL A 264 4.55 6.79 -23.68
C VAL A 264 5.82 6.07 -23.19
N THR A 265 6.48 5.29 -24.06
CA THR A 265 7.69 4.53 -23.74
C THR A 265 8.81 5.44 -23.24
N GLU A 266 9.11 6.56 -23.91
CA GLU A 266 10.09 7.55 -23.47
C GLU A 266 9.80 8.10 -22.05
N LYS A 267 8.51 8.27 -21.72
CA LYS A 267 8.11 8.71 -20.38
C LYS A 267 8.28 7.61 -19.34
N LEU A 268 8.04 6.36 -19.70
CA LEU A 268 8.19 5.20 -18.83
C LEU A 268 9.67 4.82 -18.59
N GLU A 269 10.56 5.10 -19.56
CA GLU A 269 12.01 4.94 -19.41
C GLU A 269 12.57 5.78 -18.24
N LYS A 270 12.03 6.96 -17.99
CA LYS A 270 12.41 7.82 -16.83
C LYS A 270 12.18 7.15 -15.49
N TYR A 271 11.32 6.13 -15.47
CA TYR A 271 11.02 5.32 -14.29
C TYR A 271 11.65 3.93 -14.34
N ASN A 272 12.42 3.60 -15.41
CA ASN A 272 12.98 2.28 -15.71
C ASN A 272 11.92 1.16 -15.73
N ILE A 273 10.75 1.43 -16.33
CA ILE A 273 9.64 0.46 -16.38
C ILE A 273 9.10 0.21 -17.80
N SER A 274 9.68 0.79 -18.84
CA SER A 274 9.19 0.63 -20.22
C SER A 274 9.02 -0.83 -20.66
N GLU A 275 9.96 -1.70 -20.24
CA GLU A 275 9.97 -3.14 -20.55
C GLU A 275 9.48 -4.01 -19.37
N ALA A 276 8.88 -3.41 -18.35
CA ALA A 276 8.56 -4.16 -17.14
C ALA A 276 7.31 -5.03 -17.29
N GLU A 277 7.37 -6.19 -16.67
CA GLU A 277 6.19 -6.98 -16.35
C GLU A 277 5.63 -6.57 -15.00
N ILE A 278 4.31 -6.58 -14.87
CA ILE A 278 3.59 -6.23 -13.67
C ILE A 278 2.73 -7.43 -13.25
N THR A 279 3.07 -8.02 -12.11
CA THR A 279 2.32 -9.14 -11.52
C THR A 279 1.76 -8.66 -10.18
N PRO A 280 0.48 -8.26 -10.12
CA PRO A 280 -0.17 -7.92 -8.86
C PRO A 280 -0.21 -9.13 -7.93
N GLN A 281 0.08 -8.91 -6.65
CA GLN A 281 0.04 -9.95 -5.63
C GLN A 281 -1.35 -10.09 -5.00
N ASN A 282 -2.20 -9.07 -5.16
CA ASN A 282 -3.49 -8.98 -4.50
C ASN A 282 -4.64 -8.84 -5.52
N THR A 283 -5.70 -9.61 -5.31
CA THR A 283 -6.94 -9.50 -6.08
C THR A 283 -7.61 -8.12 -5.99
N ALA A 284 -7.24 -7.30 -4.99
CA ALA A 284 -7.75 -5.93 -4.86
C ALA A 284 -7.34 -5.04 -6.04
N THR A 285 -6.17 -5.27 -6.64
CA THR A 285 -5.75 -4.56 -7.85
C THR A 285 -6.63 -4.94 -9.03
N LEU A 286 -6.92 -6.22 -9.25
CA LEU A 286 -7.85 -6.66 -10.28
C LEU A 286 -9.24 -6.04 -10.09
N LYS A 287 -9.79 -6.09 -8.86
CA LYS A 287 -11.09 -5.48 -8.52
C LYS A 287 -11.18 -3.99 -8.84
N ARG A 288 -10.08 -3.28 -8.80
CA ARG A 288 -10.01 -1.86 -9.15
C ARG A 288 -10.28 -1.60 -10.64
N TYR A 289 -9.92 -2.56 -11.48
CA TYR A 289 -10.14 -2.50 -12.92
C TYR A 289 -11.44 -3.21 -13.35
N GLU A 290 -12.07 -4.00 -12.49
CA GLU A 290 -13.31 -4.73 -12.73
C GLU A 290 -14.50 -3.83 -13.09
N LYS A 291 -14.51 -2.57 -12.60
CA LYS A 291 -15.62 -1.63 -12.81
C LYS A 291 -15.10 -0.26 -13.19
N GLN A 292 -15.75 0.36 -14.16
CA GLN A 292 -15.60 1.79 -14.42
C GLN A 292 -16.66 2.56 -13.65
N CYS A 293 -16.25 3.58 -12.91
CA CYS A 293 -17.15 4.54 -12.30
C CYS A 293 -17.09 5.83 -13.11
N LEU A 294 -18.23 6.26 -13.61
CA LEU A 294 -18.40 7.56 -14.31
C LEU A 294 -19.25 8.45 -13.42
N SER A 295 -18.90 9.71 -13.35
CA SER A 295 -19.69 10.75 -12.70
C SER A 295 -19.97 11.83 -13.73
N THR A 296 -21.25 12.18 -13.91
CA THR A 296 -21.65 13.26 -14.79
C THR A 296 -21.56 14.61 -14.05
N ASP A 297 -21.55 15.70 -14.78
CA ASP A 297 -21.65 17.09 -14.29
C ASP A 297 -22.97 17.33 -13.53
N THR A 298 -24.02 16.56 -13.87
CA THR A 298 -25.33 16.59 -13.19
C THR A 298 -25.36 15.77 -11.89
N GLY A 299 -24.25 15.09 -11.52
CA GLY A 299 -24.16 14.30 -10.31
C GLY A 299 -24.66 12.85 -10.42
N VAL A 300 -24.93 12.37 -11.63
CA VAL A 300 -25.28 10.95 -11.85
C VAL A 300 -24.02 10.09 -11.81
N GLU A 301 -24.00 9.07 -10.97
CA GLU A 301 -22.93 8.07 -10.91
C GLU A 301 -23.35 6.79 -11.62
N ILE A 302 -22.52 6.32 -12.54
CA ILE A 302 -22.75 5.10 -13.31
C ILE A 302 -21.58 4.15 -13.04
N LYS A 303 -21.86 2.92 -12.61
CA LYS A 303 -20.86 1.87 -12.38
C LYS A 303 -21.03 0.80 -13.46
N ILE A 304 -20.06 0.72 -14.36
CA ILE A 304 -20.05 -0.18 -15.50
C ILE A 304 -19.09 -1.34 -15.20
N PRO A 305 -19.55 -2.60 -15.09
CA PRO A 305 -18.67 -3.76 -15.06
C PRO A 305 -17.88 -3.88 -16.37
N MET A 306 -16.56 -4.13 -16.32
CA MET A 306 -15.73 -4.26 -17.52
C MET A 306 -16.14 -5.45 -18.39
N GLU A 307 -16.62 -6.53 -17.79
CA GLU A 307 -17.19 -7.68 -18.50
C GLU A 307 -18.35 -7.27 -19.42
N GLN A 308 -19.22 -6.34 -18.98
CA GLN A 308 -20.32 -5.83 -19.81
C GLN A 308 -19.83 -4.89 -20.92
N TYR A 309 -18.77 -4.16 -20.71
CA TYR A 309 -18.12 -3.32 -21.74
C TYR A 309 -17.43 -4.18 -22.80
N ARG A 310 -16.78 -5.29 -22.38
CA ARG A 310 -16.07 -6.23 -23.27
C ARG A 310 -17.01 -6.89 -24.32
N SER A 311 -18.27 -7.12 -23.96
CA SER A 311 -19.25 -7.72 -24.89
C SER A 311 -19.62 -6.81 -26.06
N GLY A 312 -19.31 -5.51 -26.00
CA GLY A 312 -19.54 -4.52 -27.06
C GLY A 312 -21.03 -4.17 -27.34
N ASP A 313 -21.94 -5.02 -26.90
CA ASP A 313 -23.38 -4.92 -27.22
C ASP A 313 -24.20 -4.27 -26.11
N SER A 314 -23.62 -4.05 -24.94
CA SER A 314 -24.39 -3.66 -23.75
C SER A 314 -24.38 -2.18 -23.46
N ILE A 315 -23.33 -1.43 -23.85
CA ILE A 315 -23.15 -0.02 -23.52
C ILE A 315 -22.57 0.73 -24.71
N GLU A 316 -23.20 1.84 -25.04
CA GLU A 316 -22.79 2.74 -26.13
C GLU A 316 -22.75 4.19 -25.65
N PHE A 317 -21.68 4.89 -26.01
CA PHE A 317 -21.55 6.33 -25.82
C PHE A 317 -21.91 7.01 -27.13
N ILE A 318 -22.86 7.93 -27.09
CA ILE A 318 -23.36 8.63 -28.28
C ILE A 318 -23.12 10.10 -28.05
N THR A 319 -22.41 10.74 -28.96
CA THR A 319 -22.30 12.17 -28.99
C THR A 319 -23.44 12.80 -29.75
N ASN A 320 -24.12 13.74 -29.13
CA ASN A 320 -25.22 14.46 -29.71
C ASN A 320 -24.68 15.65 -30.56
N GLU A 321 -25.52 16.19 -31.44
CA GLU A 321 -25.16 17.34 -32.30
C GLU A 321 -24.78 18.59 -31.50
N ASP A 322 -25.22 18.73 -30.27
CA ASP A 322 -24.89 19.84 -29.36
C ASP A 322 -23.59 19.62 -28.56
N GLY A 323 -22.85 18.51 -28.81
CA GLY A 323 -21.62 18.15 -28.10
C GLY A 323 -21.87 17.47 -26.75
N SER A 324 -23.12 17.24 -26.33
CA SER A 324 -23.43 16.49 -25.14
C SER A 324 -23.25 14.99 -25.37
N ILE A 325 -22.94 14.22 -24.30
CA ILE A 325 -22.74 12.76 -24.39
C ILE A 325 -23.94 12.06 -23.77
N SER A 326 -24.52 11.12 -24.51
CA SER A 326 -25.54 10.19 -24.05
C SER A 326 -24.94 8.81 -23.80
N ILE A 327 -25.39 8.15 -22.76
CA ILE A 327 -25.01 6.74 -22.48
C ILE A 327 -26.23 5.87 -22.69
N LEU A 328 -26.15 4.97 -23.66
CA LEU A 328 -27.20 3.99 -23.96
C LEU A 328 -26.81 2.62 -23.39
N ILE A 329 -27.66 2.11 -22.49
CA ILE A 329 -27.51 0.75 -21.93
C ILE A 329 -28.54 -0.14 -22.62
N LYS A 330 -28.05 -1.17 -23.33
CA LYS A 330 -28.83 -2.08 -24.14
C LYS A 330 -29.03 -3.43 -23.44
N ASN A 331 -29.96 -4.23 -23.94
CA ASN A 331 -30.18 -5.65 -23.55
C ASN A 331 -30.49 -5.84 -22.06
N ILE A 332 -31.23 -4.89 -21.46
CA ILE A 332 -31.66 -4.98 -20.06
C ILE A 332 -32.88 -5.89 -19.98
N GLY A 333 -32.74 -7.05 -19.34
CA GLY A 333 -33.86 -7.97 -19.13
C GLY A 333 -34.80 -7.53 -17.99
N HIS A 334 -34.26 -6.89 -16.95
CA HIS A 334 -35.04 -6.46 -15.79
C HIS A 334 -34.37 -5.32 -15.03
N ILE A 335 -35.14 -4.35 -14.54
CA ILE A 335 -34.65 -3.23 -13.72
C ILE A 335 -35.29 -3.33 -12.34
N THR A 336 -34.44 -3.36 -11.29
CA THR A 336 -34.89 -3.31 -9.90
C THR A 336 -34.43 -2.01 -9.25
N SER A 337 -35.29 -1.37 -8.46
CA SER A 337 -34.91 -0.27 -7.61
C SER A 337 -34.23 -0.81 -6.34
N LYS A 338 -33.00 -0.34 -6.07
CA LYS A 338 -32.32 -0.60 -4.80
C LYS A 338 -32.26 0.69 -4.01
N THR A 339 -32.90 0.72 -2.86
CA THR A 339 -32.69 1.80 -1.90
C THR A 339 -31.29 1.63 -1.32
N VAL A 340 -30.35 2.52 -1.65
CA VAL A 340 -29.04 2.55 -1.01
C VAL A 340 -29.26 3.18 0.37
N SER A 341 -29.42 2.34 1.38
CA SER A 341 -29.30 2.78 2.77
C SER A 341 -27.83 3.06 3.01
N TYR A 342 -27.45 4.32 3.14
CA TYR A 342 -26.18 4.69 3.74
C TYR A 342 -26.24 4.28 5.20
N THR A 343 -25.78 3.10 5.53
CA THR A 343 -25.44 2.77 6.90
C THR A 343 -24.21 3.58 7.24
N HIS A 344 -24.40 4.80 7.74
CA HIS A 344 -23.44 5.35 8.68
C HIS A 344 -23.22 4.28 9.71
N LEU A 345 -21.98 3.89 9.95
CA LEU A 345 -21.58 3.09 11.09
C LEU A 345 -22.09 3.81 12.34
N THR A 346 -23.31 3.50 12.74
CA THR A 346 -23.74 3.76 14.11
C THR A 346 -22.92 2.82 14.97
N LEU A 347 -22.07 3.39 15.80
CA LEU A 347 -21.42 2.69 16.92
C LEU A 347 -22.48 1.82 17.60
N PRO A 348 -22.19 0.55 17.92
CA PRO A 348 -23.12 -0.27 18.66
C PRO A 348 -23.38 0.42 19.99
N THR A 349 -24.61 0.87 20.22
CA THR A 349 -25.08 1.30 21.52
C THR A 349 -25.14 0.04 22.38
N ILE A 350 -24.17 -0.16 23.25
CA ILE A 350 -24.24 -1.19 24.28
C ILE A 350 -25.28 -0.72 25.25
N LEU A 351 -26.49 -1.31 25.19
CA LEU A 351 -27.46 -1.24 26.25
C LEU A 351 -26.89 -2.06 27.41
N LEU A 352 -26.42 -1.36 28.46
CA LEU A 352 -26.19 -1.95 29.76
C LEU A 352 -27.57 -2.10 30.44
N VAL A 353 -27.94 -3.33 30.73
CA VAL A 353 -28.96 -3.70 31.73
C VAL A 353 -28.22 -4.00 33.01
#